data_aa216e82aec09df120c60e329aa27cf1
#
_entry.id   aa216e82aec09df120c60e329aa27cf1
#
_cell.length_a   1.000
_cell.length_b   1.000
_cell.length_c   1.000
_cell.angle_alpha   90.00
_cell.angle_beta   90.00
_cell.angle_gamma   90.00
#
_symmetry.space_group_name_H-M   'P 1'
#
loop_
_entity.id
_entity.type
_entity.pdbx_description
1 polymer ?
#
loop_
_entity_poly.entity_id
_entity_poly.type
_entity_poly.pdbx_seq_one_letter_code
_entity_poly.pdbx_strand_id
1 'polypeptide(L)'
;YIGNKSLRSGMVAGISLYRAMEFCFDELNLHRITTYIYSFNSPSWRLMELSGAKRELVMRHHVPRDGKLYDLYAYGLLRREFEALRERQAARFKGKSLAEMIAAQQEALAQAETAP
;
A
#
# COMPACT_ATOMS: atom_id res chain seq x y z
N TYR A 1 2.85 11.25 -6.32
CA TYR A 1 4.25 11.02 -6.68
C TYR A 1 5.19 11.73 -5.70
N ILE A 2 6.18 11.01 -5.23
CA ILE A 2 7.21 11.55 -4.35
C ILE A 2 8.50 11.66 -5.18
N GLY A 3 8.95 12.90 -5.41
CA GLY A 3 10.04 13.16 -6.34
C GLY A 3 11.42 12.74 -5.89
N ASN A 4 11.67 12.70 -4.58
CA ASN A 4 12.97 12.30 -4.04
C ASN A 4 13.01 10.80 -3.83
N LYS A 5 14.01 10.14 -4.42
CA LYS A 5 14.13 8.68 -4.39
C LYS A 5 14.27 8.13 -2.97
N SER A 6 14.93 8.84 -2.06
CA SER A 6 15.06 8.41 -0.66
C SER A 6 13.74 8.57 0.10
N LEU A 7 12.93 9.55 -0.26
CA LEU A 7 11.60 9.75 0.31
C LEU A 7 10.56 8.80 -0.25
N ARG A 8 10.85 8.17 -1.40
CA ARG A 8 9.99 7.12 -1.96
C ARG A 8 10.25 5.77 -1.32
N SER A 9 11.09 5.72 -0.29
CA SER A 9 11.27 4.49 0.47
C SER A 9 9.92 4.07 1.05
N GLY A 10 9.78 2.77 1.31
CA GLY A 10 8.52 2.19 1.76
C GLY A 10 7.94 2.85 2.99
N MET A 11 8.78 3.43 3.84
CA MET A 11 8.33 4.11 5.06
C MET A 11 7.42 5.31 4.76
N VAL A 12 7.90 6.24 3.93
CA VAL A 12 7.12 7.45 3.63
C VAL A 12 5.88 7.10 2.82
N ALA A 13 6.03 6.22 1.83
CA ALA A 13 4.90 5.77 1.02
C ALA A 13 3.84 5.08 1.88
N GLY A 14 4.27 4.25 2.84
CA GLY A 14 3.36 3.54 3.72
C GLY A 14 2.57 4.48 4.62
N ILE A 15 3.23 5.45 5.23
CA ILE A 15 2.58 6.45 6.09
C ILE A 15 1.60 7.29 5.28
N SER A 16 2.01 7.75 4.10
CA SER A 16 1.17 8.56 3.23
C SER A 16 -0.07 7.79 2.80
N LEU A 17 0.09 6.54 2.41
CA LEU A 17 -1.03 5.70 2.00
C LEU A 17 -1.99 5.46 3.16
N TYR A 18 -1.48 5.17 4.35
CA TYR A 18 -2.31 4.96 5.54
C TYR A 18 -3.15 6.21 5.85
N ARG A 19 -2.54 7.39 5.79
CA ARG A 19 -3.24 8.65 6.03
C ARG A 19 -4.31 8.92 4.98
N ALA A 20 -4.02 8.61 3.73
CA ALA A 20 -4.99 8.76 2.65
C ALA A 20 -6.20 7.82 2.86
N MET A 21 -5.94 6.57 3.25
CA MET A 21 -7.00 5.61 3.56
C MET A 21 -7.85 6.05 4.74
N GLU A 22 -7.20 6.54 5.79
CA GLU A 22 -7.87 7.05 6.99
C GLU A 22 -8.82 8.19 6.63
N PHE A 23 -8.34 9.13 5.81
CA PHE A 23 -9.15 10.23 5.33
C PHE A 23 -10.37 9.72 4.54
N CYS A 24 -10.16 8.79 3.62
CA CYS A 24 -11.24 8.25 2.80
C CYS A 24 -12.32 7.57 3.63
N PHE A 25 -11.93 6.75 4.59
CA PHE A 25 -12.90 6.00 5.38
C PHE A 25 -13.52 6.82 6.50
N ASP A 26 -12.72 7.62 7.20
CA ASP A 26 -13.20 8.37 8.37
C ASP A 26 -13.86 9.70 8.00
N GLU A 27 -13.23 10.47 7.10
CA GLU A 27 -13.73 11.81 6.76
C GLU A 27 -14.75 11.75 5.61
N LEU A 28 -14.47 10.98 4.57
CA LEU A 28 -15.36 10.86 3.41
C LEU A 28 -16.40 9.76 3.58
N ASN A 29 -16.28 8.94 4.61
CA ASN A 29 -17.21 7.85 4.93
C ASN A 29 -17.41 6.88 3.76
N LEU A 30 -16.35 6.54 3.07
CA LEU A 30 -16.40 5.60 1.95
C LEU A 30 -16.54 4.17 2.45
N HIS A 31 -17.14 3.32 1.64
CA HIS A 31 -17.26 1.88 1.93
C HIS A 31 -16.09 1.10 1.36
N ARG A 32 -15.47 1.65 0.32
CA ARG A 32 -14.50 0.94 -0.49
C ARG A 32 -13.55 1.92 -1.16
N ILE A 33 -12.29 1.53 -1.27
CA ILE A 33 -11.30 2.22 -2.09
C ILE A 33 -10.88 1.28 -3.19
N THR A 34 -10.87 1.75 -4.43
CA THR A 34 -10.36 1.01 -5.57
C THR A 34 -9.16 1.77 -6.14
N THR A 35 -8.08 1.05 -6.42
CA THR A 35 -6.92 1.67 -7.05
C THR A 35 -6.40 0.77 -8.16
N TYR A 36 -5.80 1.41 -9.18
CA TYR A 36 -5.24 0.72 -10.33
C TYR A 36 -3.73 0.93 -10.31
N ILE A 37 -2.98 -0.16 -10.44
CA ILE A 37 -1.52 -0.13 -10.34
C ILE A 37 -0.94 -0.94 -11.48
N TYR A 38 0.02 -0.37 -12.19
CA TYR A 38 0.72 -1.08 -13.26
C TYR A 38 1.52 -2.24 -12.68
N SER A 39 1.53 -3.37 -13.38
CA SER A 39 2.21 -4.58 -12.90
C SER A 39 3.70 -4.38 -12.66
N PHE A 40 4.34 -3.47 -13.42
CA PHE A 40 5.76 -3.18 -13.23
C PHE A 40 6.04 -2.30 -12.00
N ASN A 41 5.00 -1.70 -11.40
CA ASN A 41 5.16 -0.86 -10.21
C ASN A 41 5.01 -1.71 -8.95
N SER A 42 5.93 -2.64 -8.76
CA SER A 42 5.85 -3.60 -7.66
C SER A 42 5.89 -2.98 -6.26
N PRO A 43 6.64 -1.89 -6.00
CA PRO A 43 6.56 -1.27 -4.68
C PRO A 43 5.14 -0.83 -4.31
N SER A 44 4.39 -0.31 -5.26
CA SER A 44 3.02 0.16 -5.01
C SER A 44 2.05 -0.98 -4.76
N TRP A 45 2.02 -2.01 -5.61
CA TRP A 45 1.04 -3.07 -5.41
C TRP A 45 1.39 -3.95 -4.21
N ARG A 46 2.67 -4.11 -3.87
CA ARG A 46 3.06 -4.80 -2.64
C ARG A 46 2.60 -4.04 -1.40
N LEU A 47 2.71 -2.71 -1.43
CA LEU A 47 2.24 -1.88 -0.33
C LEU A 47 0.73 -2.02 -0.14
N MET A 48 -0.02 -2.05 -1.23
CA MET A 48 -1.46 -2.27 -1.15
C MET A 48 -1.80 -3.63 -0.55
N GLU A 49 -1.08 -4.67 -0.95
CA GLU A 49 -1.29 -6.02 -0.38
C GLU A 49 -0.97 -6.06 1.10
N LEU A 50 0.09 -5.37 1.53
CA LEU A 50 0.43 -5.26 2.95
C LEU A 50 -0.65 -4.55 3.75
N SER A 51 -1.35 -3.61 3.15
CA SER A 51 -2.43 -2.89 3.82
C SER A 51 -3.72 -3.71 3.94
N GLY A 52 -3.76 -4.87 3.32
CA GLY A 52 -4.94 -5.73 3.35
C GLY A 52 -5.81 -5.65 2.13
N ALA A 53 -5.45 -4.80 1.17
CA ALA A 53 -6.18 -4.72 -0.10
C ALA A 53 -5.99 -6.01 -0.90
N LYS A 54 -6.98 -6.35 -1.69
CA LYS A 54 -6.97 -7.56 -2.50
C LYS A 54 -6.93 -7.22 -3.97
N ARG A 55 -6.10 -7.97 -4.71
CA ARG A 55 -6.08 -7.86 -6.17
C ARG A 55 -7.35 -8.51 -6.70
N GLU A 56 -8.20 -7.70 -7.29
CA GLU A 56 -9.51 -8.16 -7.74
C GLU A 56 -9.58 -8.37 -9.23
N LEU A 57 -8.71 -7.72 -9.99
CA LEU A 57 -8.75 -7.77 -11.44
C LEU A 57 -7.34 -7.65 -12.00
N VAL A 58 -7.06 -8.42 -13.04
CA VAL A 58 -5.84 -8.29 -13.84
C VAL A 58 -6.27 -8.03 -15.27
N MET A 59 -5.96 -6.83 -15.77
CA MET A 59 -6.18 -6.49 -17.17
C MET A 59 -4.90 -6.79 -17.93
N ARG A 60 -4.92 -7.91 -18.66
CA ARG A 60 -3.72 -8.41 -19.32
C ARG A 60 -3.34 -7.55 -20.52
N HIS A 61 -2.03 -7.30 -20.66
CA HIS A 61 -1.46 -6.56 -21.79
C HIS A 61 -2.16 -5.22 -22.03
N HIS A 62 -2.47 -4.53 -20.94
CA HIS A 62 -3.24 -3.28 -20.99
C HIS A 62 -2.39 -2.05 -21.22
N VAL A 63 -1.11 -2.09 -20.84
CA VAL A 63 -0.25 -0.91 -20.85
C VAL A 63 1.00 -1.17 -21.68
N PRO A 64 1.20 -0.44 -22.80
CA PRO A 64 2.46 -0.52 -23.53
C PRO A 64 3.53 0.33 -22.84
N ARG A 65 4.74 -0.22 -22.72
CA ARG A 65 5.88 0.51 -22.18
C ARG A 65 7.17 -0.12 -22.69
N ASP A 66 8.03 0.70 -23.31
CA ASP A 66 9.35 0.27 -23.78
C ASP A 66 9.31 -0.96 -24.68
N GLY A 67 8.34 -1.02 -25.58
CA GLY A 67 8.18 -2.12 -26.52
C GLY A 67 7.58 -3.38 -25.94
N LYS A 68 7.15 -3.35 -24.68
CA LYS A 68 6.52 -4.49 -24.00
C LYS A 68 5.11 -4.13 -23.56
N LEU A 69 4.28 -5.15 -23.38
CA LEU A 69 2.92 -4.98 -22.88
C LEU A 69 2.86 -5.48 -21.44
N TYR A 70 2.34 -4.64 -20.56
CA TYR A 70 2.24 -4.93 -19.13
C TYR A 70 0.79 -5.00 -18.69
N ASP A 71 0.56 -5.72 -17.61
CA ASP A 71 -0.76 -5.84 -17.02
C ASP A 71 -1.09 -4.64 -16.15
N LEU A 72 -2.38 -4.38 -15.98
CA LEU A 72 -2.88 -3.40 -15.02
C LEU A 72 -3.64 -4.16 -13.94
N TYR A 73 -3.28 -3.94 -12.69
CA TYR A 73 -3.93 -4.57 -11.54
C TYR A 73 -4.94 -3.62 -10.91
N ALA A 74 -6.10 -4.13 -10.56
CA ALA A 74 -7.07 -3.40 -9.75
C ALA A 74 -7.08 -3.99 -8.35
N TYR A 75 -6.91 -3.12 -7.36
CA TYR A 75 -6.95 -3.50 -5.95
C TYR A 75 -8.16 -2.87 -5.29
N GLY A 76 -8.84 -3.63 -4.46
CA GLY A 76 -9.94 -3.14 -3.65
C GLY A 76 -9.61 -3.25 -2.18
N LEU A 77 -9.95 -2.23 -1.42
CA LEU A 77 -9.82 -2.22 0.04
C LEU A 77 -11.18 -1.88 0.62
N LEU A 78 -11.73 -2.79 1.39
CA LEU A 78 -13.00 -2.59 2.07
C LEU A 78 -12.78 -1.93 3.44
N ARG A 79 -13.81 -1.25 3.94
CA ARG A 79 -13.74 -0.61 5.26
C ARG A 79 -13.30 -1.59 6.35
N ARG A 80 -13.85 -2.80 6.37
CA ARG A 80 -13.49 -3.80 7.38
C ARG A 80 -12.02 -4.21 7.28
N GLU A 81 -11.48 -4.21 6.07
CA GLU A 81 -10.07 -4.54 5.85
C GLU A 81 -9.17 -3.41 6.37
N PHE A 82 -9.59 -2.17 6.19
CA PHE A 82 -8.89 -1.03 6.75
C PHE A 82 -8.95 -1.02 8.28
N GLU A 83 -10.09 -1.36 8.86
CA GLU A 83 -10.21 -1.46 10.32
C GLU A 83 -9.27 -2.53 10.89
N ALA A 84 -9.15 -3.66 10.21
CA ALA A 84 -8.19 -4.70 10.59
C ALA A 84 -6.74 -4.18 10.49
N LEU A 85 -6.43 -3.40 9.47
CA LEU A 85 -5.12 -2.77 9.34
C LEU A 85 -4.87 -1.81 10.51
N ARG A 86 -5.87 -0.99 10.84
CA ARG A 86 -5.77 -0.03 11.94
C ARG A 86 -5.48 -0.74 13.26
N GLU A 87 -6.15 -1.85 13.52
CA GLU A 87 -5.93 -2.65 14.73
C GLU A 87 -4.52 -3.23 14.77
N ARG A 88 -4.04 -3.75 13.63
CA ARG A 88 -2.67 -4.27 13.53
C ARG A 88 -1.64 -3.18 13.78
N GLN A 89 -1.86 -1.99 13.24
CA GLN A 89 -0.95 -0.86 13.44
C GLN A 89 -0.94 -0.40 14.90
N ALA A 90 -2.10 -0.32 15.53
CA ALA A 90 -2.21 0.06 16.93
C ALA A 90 -1.48 -0.95 17.83
N ALA A 91 -1.66 -2.24 17.58
CA ALA A 91 -0.99 -3.29 18.34
C ALA A 91 0.53 -3.26 18.14
N ARG A 92 0.97 -3.05 16.88
CA ARG A 92 2.40 -3.02 16.55
C ARG A 92 3.11 -1.83 17.18
N PHE A 93 2.47 -0.67 17.22
CA PHE A 93 3.10 0.57 17.65
C PHE A 93 2.78 0.97 19.09
N LYS A 94 2.05 0.17 19.80
CA LYS A 94 1.68 0.45 21.20
C LYS A 94 2.93 0.59 22.07
N GLY A 95 3.07 1.75 22.70
CA GLY A 95 4.21 2.04 23.57
C GLY A 95 5.53 2.29 22.86
N LYS A 96 5.52 2.37 21.53
CA LYS A 96 6.74 2.59 20.75
C LYS A 96 6.96 4.06 20.46
N SER A 97 8.23 4.46 20.38
CA SER A 97 8.62 5.78 19.93
C SER A 97 8.42 5.91 18.42
N LEU A 98 8.46 7.14 17.92
CA LEU A 98 8.35 7.38 16.48
C LEU A 98 9.45 6.62 15.72
N ALA A 99 10.67 6.62 16.22
CA ALA A 99 11.78 5.92 15.57
C ALA A 99 11.52 4.41 15.49
N GLU A 100 10.97 3.83 16.56
CA GLU A 100 10.61 2.40 16.56
C GLU A 100 9.48 2.09 15.60
N MET A 101 8.50 2.99 15.47
CA MET A 101 7.41 2.86 14.51
C MET A 101 7.94 2.87 13.07
N ILE A 102 8.85 3.77 12.78
CA ILE A 102 9.49 3.89 11.47
C ILE A 102 10.26 2.61 11.15
N ALA A 103 11.07 2.12 12.10
CA ALA A 103 11.85 0.90 11.92
C ALA A 103 10.95 -0.31 11.66
N ALA A 104 9.84 -0.43 12.40
CA ALA A 104 8.90 -1.53 12.22
C ALA A 104 8.26 -1.50 10.84
N GLN A 105 7.94 -0.31 10.33
CA GLN A 105 7.35 -0.16 9.01
C GLN A 105 8.34 -0.56 7.91
N GLN A 106 9.59 -0.14 8.04
CA GLN A 106 10.64 -0.49 7.08
C GLN A 106 10.89 -1.98 7.04
N GLU A 107 10.91 -2.63 8.20
CA GLU A 107 11.09 -4.07 8.28
C GLU A 107 9.95 -4.83 7.60
N ALA A 108 8.71 -4.40 7.82
CA ALA A 108 7.55 -5.02 7.18
C ALA A 108 7.63 -4.94 5.67
N LEU A 109 8.06 -3.80 5.13
CA LEU A 109 8.20 -3.61 3.68
C LEU A 109 9.36 -4.43 3.12
N ALA A 110 10.46 -4.53 3.85
CA ALA A 110 11.60 -5.34 3.43
C ALA A 110 11.20 -6.82 3.35
N GLN A 111 10.44 -7.31 4.33
CA GLN A 111 9.92 -8.68 4.30
C GLN A 111 9.01 -8.94 3.11
N ALA A 112 8.16 -7.97 2.76
CA ALA A 112 7.28 -8.10 1.62
C ALA A 112 8.07 -8.15 0.30
N GLU A 113 9.16 -7.40 0.19
CA GLU A 113 9.99 -7.39 -1.00
C GLU A 113 10.76 -8.69 -1.19
N THR A 114 11.06 -9.41 -0.11
CA THR A 114 11.79 -10.69 -0.17
C THR A 114 10.86 -11.89 -0.25
N ALA A 115 9.56 -11.71 -0.09
CA ALA A 115 8.60 -12.80 -0.18
C ALA A 115 8.52 -13.31 -1.63
N PRO A 116 8.45 -14.64 -1.84
CA PRO A 116 8.37 -15.21 -3.17
C PRO A 116 7.04 -14.92 -3.88
#